data_ae090cd6da01e3f0f01bcc04db8e4944
#
_entry.id   ae090cd6da01e3f0f01bcc04db8e4944
#
_cell.length_a   1.000
_cell.length_b   1.000
_cell.length_c   1.000
_cell.angle_alpha   90.00
_cell.angle_beta   90.00
_cell.angle_gamma   90.00
#
_symmetry.space_group_name_H-M   'P 1'
#
loop_
_entity.id
_entity.type
_entity.pdbx_description
1 polymer ?
#
loop_
_entity_poly.entity_id
_entity_poly.type
_entity_poly.pdbx_seq_one_letter_code
_entity_poly.pdbx_strand_id
1 'polypeptide(L)'
;MKTEKRERYKYQMHLLLRLIKIYHGFAPELWWCVTAQAMLQVAGPFVNLYFSARILSELIGGRDAQRLGSYVLLTLICNLTIFLFSQGIGKINSVAQSKVMWKELRSVGDTFLKTDFENLGDAGYQNKKRYYLERRTMDGALCWGTIYNVQRMVKGICTIAASVVFAVPAFLGYGGGTSFFTSGLASLLMLLLLAGALVCTVCLNRRQTEREMQFYKEFMEGNRSFAYYSGECTQYKHGKEIRLYGEEKLLLEGLKKSLDIDRLGKKGLLTGFYEMMKAGLGMLLSGCVYFFIGARAIAGAFGAGMIVQYVGAVTQFTGGFSEMAGGLAELRGETPFIENYLGILDSRPVKYQGSIPVEKRDDNEFEIEFRDVSFRYPGSSDWALRHLSLKLRIGEHLAVVGRNGSGKTTFIKLLCRLYDPTEGEILLNGIDIRKYNYEEYLELFSVVFQDFRLFSFSLGQNVSAAAGISGLFWRPAT
;
A
#
# COMPACT_ATOMS: atom_id res chain seq x y z
N MET A 1 -13.19 -8.28 -25.46
CA MET A 1 -13.29 -8.94 -24.13
C MET A 1 -12.04 -9.74 -23.72
N LYS A 2 -11.52 -10.74 -24.50
CA LYS A 2 -10.27 -11.45 -24.14
C LYS A 2 -9.02 -10.58 -24.23
N THR A 3 -8.89 -9.76 -25.25
CA THR A 3 -7.76 -8.84 -25.49
C THR A 3 -7.70 -7.74 -24.42
N GLU A 4 -8.83 -7.16 -24.08
CA GLU A 4 -8.98 -6.10 -23.07
C GLU A 4 -8.62 -6.62 -21.67
N LYS A 5 -9.02 -7.84 -21.31
CA LYS A 5 -8.60 -8.48 -20.05
C LYS A 5 -7.09 -8.70 -20.01
N ARG A 6 -6.47 -9.09 -21.13
CA ARG A 6 -5.02 -9.31 -21.20
C ARG A 6 -4.25 -8.01 -21.03
N GLU A 7 -4.69 -6.92 -21.66
CA GLU A 7 -4.07 -5.61 -21.51
C GLU A 7 -4.21 -5.08 -20.06
N ARG A 8 -5.37 -5.27 -19.44
CA ARG A 8 -5.58 -4.94 -18.03
C ARG A 8 -4.63 -5.72 -17.10
N TYR A 9 -4.39 -7.01 -17.36
CA TYR A 9 -3.43 -7.80 -16.59
C TYR A 9 -1.99 -7.32 -16.76
N LYS A 10 -1.59 -6.99 -17.97
CA LYS A 10 -0.26 -6.42 -18.23
C LYS A 10 -0.05 -5.10 -17.49
N TYR A 11 -1.05 -4.24 -17.54
CA TYR A 11 -1.04 -2.96 -16.83
C TYR A 11 -0.89 -3.14 -15.30
N GLN A 12 -1.71 -4.01 -14.69
CA GLN A 12 -1.62 -4.32 -13.27
C GLN A 12 -0.25 -4.86 -12.87
N MET A 13 0.29 -5.78 -13.69
CA MET A 13 1.63 -6.34 -13.44
C MET A 13 2.73 -5.28 -13.55
N HIS A 14 2.62 -4.36 -14.51
CA HIS A 14 3.56 -3.24 -14.66
C HIS A 14 3.55 -2.34 -13.42
N LEU A 15 2.37 -1.99 -12.90
CA LEU A 15 2.25 -1.19 -11.68
C LEU A 15 2.88 -1.89 -10.47
N LEU A 16 2.62 -3.18 -10.28
CA LEU A 16 3.21 -3.98 -9.21
C LEU A 16 4.74 -4.04 -9.31
N LEU A 17 5.28 -4.32 -10.49
CA LEU A 17 6.73 -4.37 -10.71
C LEU A 17 7.39 -3.01 -10.44
N ARG A 18 6.73 -1.92 -10.84
CA ARG A 18 7.20 -0.56 -10.55
C ARG A 18 7.24 -0.30 -9.04
N LEU A 19 6.19 -0.68 -8.31
CA LEU A 19 6.13 -0.55 -6.86
C LEU A 19 7.22 -1.38 -6.17
N ILE A 20 7.41 -2.63 -6.58
CA ILE A 20 8.47 -3.52 -6.07
C ILE A 20 9.86 -2.89 -6.28
N LYS A 21 10.09 -2.27 -7.43
CA LYS A 21 11.36 -1.56 -7.73
C LYS A 21 11.55 -0.34 -6.81
N ILE A 22 10.50 0.42 -6.54
CA ILE A 22 10.55 1.55 -5.61
C ILE A 22 10.88 1.06 -4.19
N TYR A 23 10.21 0.01 -3.71
CA TYR A 23 10.47 -0.54 -2.39
C TYR A 23 11.86 -1.17 -2.27
N HIS A 24 12.39 -1.76 -3.35
CA HIS A 24 13.78 -2.19 -3.39
C HIS A 24 14.76 -1.02 -3.24
N GLY A 25 14.49 0.12 -3.88
CA GLY A 25 15.26 1.35 -3.69
C GLY A 25 15.16 1.92 -2.26
N PHE A 26 14.07 1.65 -1.55
CA PHE A 26 13.90 2.08 -0.16
C PHE A 26 14.66 1.18 0.83
N ALA A 27 14.63 -0.13 0.63
CA ALA A 27 15.32 -1.13 1.44
C ALA A 27 15.75 -2.31 0.55
N PRO A 28 17.00 -2.33 0.06
CA PRO A 28 17.49 -3.40 -0.81
C PRO A 28 17.43 -4.79 -0.16
N GLU A 29 17.59 -4.83 1.17
CA GLU A 29 17.51 -6.04 1.97
C GLU A 29 16.12 -6.69 2.05
N LEU A 30 15.04 -5.94 1.75
CA LEU A 30 13.66 -6.36 1.96
C LEU A 30 13.33 -7.69 1.28
N TRP A 31 13.55 -7.76 -0.03
CA TRP A 31 13.04 -8.88 -0.82
C TRP A 31 13.78 -10.18 -0.55
N TRP A 32 15.09 -10.11 -0.23
CA TRP A 32 15.79 -11.31 0.18
C TRP A 32 15.36 -11.76 1.59
N CYS A 33 15.11 -10.84 2.52
CA CYS A 33 14.57 -11.18 3.85
C CYS A 33 13.18 -11.83 3.74
N VAL A 34 12.30 -11.29 2.90
CA VAL A 34 10.96 -11.85 2.62
C VAL A 34 11.07 -13.28 2.07
N THR A 35 11.95 -13.50 1.08
CA THR A 35 12.13 -14.82 0.48
C THR A 35 12.77 -15.83 1.44
N ALA A 36 13.80 -15.43 2.16
CA ALA A 36 14.45 -16.28 3.15
C ALA A 36 13.51 -16.66 4.30
N GLN A 37 12.73 -15.70 4.79
CA GLN A 37 11.74 -15.96 5.84
C GLN A 37 10.64 -16.90 5.34
N ALA A 38 10.17 -16.73 4.09
CA ALA A 38 9.19 -17.63 3.50
C ALA A 38 9.74 -19.06 3.37
N MET A 39 11.00 -19.23 2.93
CA MET A 39 11.66 -20.53 2.86
C MET A 39 11.79 -21.20 4.23
N LEU A 40 12.18 -20.46 5.26
CA LEU A 40 12.29 -20.99 6.63
C LEU A 40 10.94 -21.42 7.20
N GLN A 41 9.88 -20.65 6.90
CA GLN A 41 8.50 -21.00 7.30
C GLN A 41 8.03 -22.30 6.62
N VAL A 42 8.52 -22.60 5.43
CA VAL A 42 8.21 -23.84 4.70
C VAL A 42 9.04 -25.00 5.22
N ALA A 43 10.31 -24.79 5.56
CA ALA A 43 11.22 -25.85 5.97
C ALA A 43 10.75 -26.62 7.21
N GLY A 44 10.22 -25.94 8.24
CA GLY A 44 9.78 -26.56 9.48
C GLY A 44 8.72 -27.66 9.30
N PRO A 45 7.58 -27.40 8.66
CA PRO A 45 6.56 -28.41 8.36
C PRO A 45 7.11 -29.64 7.61
N PHE A 46 8.00 -29.45 6.60
CA PHE A 46 8.55 -30.57 5.85
C PHE A 46 9.59 -31.37 6.61
N VAL A 47 10.40 -30.74 7.44
CA VAL A 47 11.27 -31.42 8.41
C VAL A 47 10.44 -32.31 9.35
N ASN A 48 9.34 -31.78 9.89
CA ASN A 48 8.46 -32.52 10.76
C ASN A 48 7.80 -33.70 10.03
N LEU A 49 7.32 -33.52 8.79
CA LEU A 49 6.74 -34.59 7.99
C LEU A 49 7.75 -35.71 7.73
N TYR A 50 8.98 -35.37 7.39
CA TYR A 50 10.04 -36.36 7.12
C TYR A 50 10.37 -37.18 8.36
N PHE A 51 10.68 -36.54 9.47
CA PHE A 51 11.07 -37.25 10.69
C PHE A 51 9.90 -37.99 11.33
N SER A 52 8.66 -37.45 11.29
CA SER A 52 7.48 -38.15 11.78
C SER A 52 7.25 -39.46 11.03
N ALA A 53 7.45 -39.48 9.70
CA ALA A 53 7.36 -40.72 8.92
C ALA A 53 8.46 -41.74 9.31
N ARG A 54 9.69 -41.29 9.57
CA ARG A 54 10.78 -42.14 10.02
C ARG A 54 10.57 -42.70 11.42
N ILE A 55 10.11 -41.85 12.36
CA ILE A 55 9.79 -42.26 13.72
C ILE A 55 8.67 -43.32 13.70
N LEU A 56 7.60 -43.08 12.92
CA LEU A 56 6.51 -44.02 12.83
C LEU A 56 6.91 -45.34 12.14
N SER A 57 7.74 -45.28 11.11
CA SER A 57 8.30 -46.48 10.46
C SER A 57 9.14 -47.33 11.42
N GLU A 58 9.94 -46.72 12.30
CA GLU A 58 10.77 -47.42 13.28
C GLU A 58 9.92 -48.02 14.41
N LEU A 59 8.88 -47.29 14.85
CA LEU A 59 7.92 -47.80 15.87
C LEU A 59 7.17 -49.05 15.40
N ILE A 60 6.79 -49.14 14.14
CA ILE A 60 6.05 -50.26 13.58
C ILE A 60 6.97 -51.44 13.23
N GLY A 61 8.18 -51.15 12.68
CA GLY A 61 9.06 -52.15 12.14
C GLY A 61 10.25 -52.50 13.02
N GLY A 62 11.21 -51.60 13.14
CA GLY A 62 12.54 -51.88 13.71
C GLY A 62 12.55 -51.91 15.26
N ARG A 63 11.71 -51.11 15.91
CA ARG A 63 11.64 -50.96 17.38
C ARG A 63 12.97 -50.64 18.06
N ASP A 64 13.92 -50.05 17.33
CA ASP A 64 15.24 -49.70 17.86
C ASP A 64 15.14 -48.36 18.61
N ALA A 65 15.22 -48.43 19.95
CA ALA A 65 15.12 -47.25 20.82
C ALA A 65 16.21 -46.21 20.57
N GLN A 66 17.42 -46.63 20.16
CA GLN A 66 18.53 -45.71 19.90
C GLN A 66 18.31 -44.92 18.62
N ARG A 67 17.82 -45.55 17.53
CA ARG A 67 17.45 -44.85 16.29
C ARG A 67 16.26 -43.93 16.50
N LEU A 68 15.23 -44.38 17.25
CA LEU A 68 14.09 -43.56 17.60
C LEU A 68 14.53 -42.28 18.32
N GLY A 69 15.37 -42.42 19.35
CA GLY A 69 15.93 -41.30 20.11
C GLY A 69 16.71 -40.34 19.22
N SER A 70 17.49 -40.85 18.27
CA SER A 70 18.25 -40.03 17.33
C SER A 70 17.35 -39.21 16.38
N TYR A 71 16.25 -39.80 15.87
CA TYR A 71 15.29 -39.08 15.02
C TYR A 71 14.56 -37.97 15.80
N VAL A 72 14.14 -38.23 17.03
CA VAL A 72 13.53 -37.23 17.89
C VAL A 72 14.50 -36.08 18.17
N LEU A 73 15.76 -36.39 18.55
CA LEU A 73 16.78 -35.39 18.80
C LEU A 73 17.08 -34.52 17.56
N LEU A 74 17.23 -35.16 16.39
CA LEU A 74 17.44 -34.44 15.13
C LEU A 74 16.25 -33.52 14.79
N THR A 75 15.03 -33.99 15.03
CA THR A 75 13.82 -33.16 14.82
C THR A 75 13.88 -31.90 15.68
N LEU A 76 14.22 -32.05 16.96
CA LEU A 76 14.33 -30.94 17.90
C LEU A 76 15.44 -29.95 17.48
N ILE A 77 16.62 -30.46 17.14
CA ILE A 77 17.76 -29.63 16.68
C ILE A 77 17.39 -28.87 15.41
N CYS A 78 16.81 -29.55 14.41
CA CYS A 78 16.41 -28.91 13.14
C CYS A 78 15.36 -27.80 13.39
N ASN A 79 14.31 -28.10 14.20
CA ASN A 79 13.30 -27.09 14.50
C ASN A 79 13.85 -25.91 15.29
N LEU A 80 14.72 -26.15 16.27
CA LEU A 80 15.39 -25.09 17.02
C LEU A 80 16.26 -24.20 16.09
N THR A 81 17.00 -24.83 15.20
CA THR A 81 17.85 -24.11 14.22
C THR A 81 16.99 -23.25 13.30
N ILE A 82 15.94 -23.82 12.70
CA ILE A 82 14.99 -23.09 11.83
C ILE A 82 14.36 -21.95 12.60
N PHE A 83 13.94 -22.16 13.83
CA PHE A 83 13.35 -21.13 14.69
C PHE A 83 14.31 -19.97 14.94
N LEU A 84 15.56 -20.26 15.35
CA LEU A 84 16.56 -19.21 15.63
C LEU A 84 16.88 -18.38 14.38
N PHE A 85 17.11 -19.03 13.23
CA PHE A 85 17.32 -18.32 11.97
C PHE A 85 16.09 -17.51 11.55
N SER A 86 14.87 -18.07 11.71
CA SER A 86 13.63 -17.38 11.40
C SER A 86 13.44 -16.12 12.25
N GLN A 87 13.77 -16.16 13.54
CA GLN A 87 13.72 -14.99 14.42
C GLN A 87 14.76 -13.92 14.03
N GLY A 88 15.99 -14.35 13.71
CA GLY A 88 17.05 -13.45 13.26
C GLY A 88 16.66 -12.70 11.97
N ILE A 89 16.25 -13.45 10.94
CA ILE A 89 15.80 -12.88 9.66
C ILE A 89 14.52 -12.07 9.85
N GLY A 90 13.59 -12.54 10.69
CA GLY A 90 12.35 -11.83 11.02
C GLY A 90 12.60 -10.43 11.60
N LYS A 91 13.61 -10.29 12.48
CA LYS A 91 14.02 -8.98 13.01
C LYS A 91 14.53 -8.04 11.90
N ILE A 92 15.40 -8.53 11.02
CA ILE A 92 15.92 -7.74 9.89
C ILE A 92 14.77 -7.35 8.95
N ASN A 93 13.86 -8.29 8.65
CA ASN A 93 12.68 -8.06 7.82
C ASN A 93 11.76 -6.98 8.41
N SER A 94 11.50 -7.01 9.72
CA SER A 94 10.69 -6.00 10.41
C SER A 94 11.31 -4.60 10.31
N VAL A 95 12.64 -4.49 10.47
CA VAL A 95 13.35 -3.22 10.28
C VAL A 95 13.27 -2.74 8.83
N ALA A 96 13.45 -3.64 7.86
CA ALA A 96 13.35 -3.30 6.43
C ALA A 96 11.93 -2.81 6.07
N GLN A 97 10.89 -3.49 6.56
CA GLN A 97 9.50 -3.07 6.38
C GLN A 97 9.24 -1.69 6.98
N SER A 98 9.73 -1.42 8.19
CA SER A 98 9.61 -0.11 8.82
C SER A 98 10.32 0.98 8.01
N LYS A 99 11.53 0.71 7.47
CA LYS A 99 12.22 1.64 6.56
C LYS A 99 11.38 1.96 5.32
N VAL A 100 10.77 0.94 4.70
CA VAL A 100 9.90 1.14 3.52
C VAL A 100 8.69 1.99 3.89
N MET A 101 8.02 1.71 5.00
CA MET A 101 6.85 2.46 5.47
C MET A 101 7.17 3.95 5.66
N TRP A 102 8.28 4.27 6.33
CA TRP A 102 8.68 5.67 6.55
C TRP A 102 9.11 6.38 5.26
N LYS A 103 9.82 5.67 4.36
CA LYS A 103 10.23 6.24 3.07
C LYS A 103 9.05 6.39 2.11
N GLU A 104 8.07 5.47 2.15
CA GLU A 104 6.80 5.60 1.41
C GLU A 104 6.08 6.89 1.84
N LEU A 105 5.91 7.10 3.16
CA LEU A 105 5.28 8.31 3.68
C LEU A 105 6.05 9.57 3.29
N ARG A 106 7.38 9.54 3.48
CA ARG A 106 8.24 10.66 3.12
C ARG A 106 8.15 10.99 1.64
N SER A 107 8.13 9.99 0.76
CA SER A 107 8.04 10.21 -0.70
C SER A 107 6.76 10.96 -1.10
N VAL A 108 5.64 10.67 -0.43
CA VAL A 108 4.38 11.40 -0.63
C VAL A 108 4.50 12.83 -0.11
N GLY A 109 5.08 13.00 1.07
CA GLY A 109 5.34 14.33 1.64
C GLY A 109 6.25 15.19 0.77
N ASP A 110 7.38 14.62 0.32
CA ASP A 110 8.34 15.30 -0.56
C ASP A 110 7.68 15.70 -1.91
N THR A 111 6.84 14.81 -2.47
CA THR A 111 6.10 15.13 -3.70
C THR A 111 5.09 16.25 -3.47
N PHE A 112 4.37 16.20 -2.35
CA PHE A 112 3.40 17.24 -2.00
C PHE A 112 4.06 18.61 -1.83
N LEU A 113 5.21 18.68 -1.18
CA LEU A 113 5.95 19.92 -0.97
C LEU A 113 6.56 20.48 -2.27
N LYS A 114 6.86 19.62 -3.25
CA LYS A 114 7.43 20.02 -4.54
C LYS A 114 6.38 20.24 -5.64
N THR A 115 5.13 19.86 -5.38
CA THR A 115 4.04 20.05 -6.35
C THR A 115 3.66 21.53 -6.42
N ASP A 116 3.38 22.03 -7.63
CA ASP A 116 2.92 23.39 -7.84
C ASP A 116 1.67 23.69 -7.02
N PHE A 117 1.60 24.92 -6.50
CA PHE A 117 0.47 25.34 -5.65
C PHE A 117 -0.87 25.21 -6.37
N GLU A 118 -0.90 25.47 -7.68
CA GLU A 118 -2.07 25.29 -8.53
C GLU A 118 -2.60 23.85 -8.50
N ASN A 119 -1.72 22.87 -8.62
CA ASN A 119 -2.06 21.45 -8.60
C ASN A 119 -2.57 21.00 -7.23
N LEU A 120 -2.14 21.64 -6.13
CA LEU A 120 -2.65 21.35 -4.79
C LEU A 120 -4.15 21.66 -4.66
N GLY A 121 -4.68 22.59 -5.45
CA GLY A 121 -6.10 22.92 -5.53
C GLY A 121 -6.92 21.99 -6.44
N ASP A 122 -6.24 21.16 -7.27
CA ASP A 122 -6.94 20.26 -8.20
C ASP A 122 -7.70 19.13 -7.48
N ALA A 123 -8.97 18.99 -7.84
CA ALA A 123 -9.86 17.99 -7.25
C ALA A 123 -9.36 16.54 -7.51
N GLY A 124 -8.77 16.28 -8.68
CA GLY A 124 -8.20 14.99 -9.05
C GLY A 124 -7.01 14.61 -8.17
N TYR A 125 -6.09 15.56 -7.96
CA TYR A 125 -4.95 15.41 -7.07
C TYR A 125 -5.38 15.19 -5.62
N GLN A 126 -6.29 16.02 -5.11
CA GLN A 126 -6.82 15.91 -3.75
C GLN A 126 -7.55 14.57 -3.53
N ASN A 127 -8.26 14.06 -4.53
CA ASN A 127 -8.90 12.76 -4.47
C ASN A 127 -7.88 11.62 -4.38
N LYS A 128 -6.81 11.63 -5.19
CA LYS A 128 -5.73 10.63 -5.12
C LYS A 128 -5.05 10.62 -3.74
N LYS A 129 -4.70 11.82 -3.24
CA LYS A 129 -4.09 12.00 -1.92
C LYS A 129 -4.99 11.46 -0.82
N ARG A 130 -6.28 11.83 -0.84
CA ARG A 130 -7.26 11.38 0.14
C ARG A 130 -7.40 9.87 0.12
N TYR A 131 -7.54 9.27 -1.06
CA TYR A 131 -7.67 7.83 -1.22
C TYR A 131 -6.46 7.06 -0.65
N TYR A 132 -5.25 7.59 -0.87
CA TYR A 132 -4.03 7.05 -0.28
C TYR A 132 -4.02 7.17 1.26
N LEU A 133 -4.40 8.33 1.81
CA LEU A 133 -4.42 8.56 3.25
C LEU A 133 -5.49 7.73 3.96
N GLU A 134 -6.67 7.59 3.38
CA GLU A 134 -7.76 6.76 3.91
C GLU A 134 -7.35 5.29 3.98
N ARG A 135 -6.72 4.76 2.93
CA ARG A 135 -6.18 3.40 2.94
C ARG A 135 -5.17 3.19 4.08
N ARG A 136 -4.30 4.17 4.27
CA ARG A 136 -3.28 4.12 5.33
C ARG A 136 -3.88 4.09 6.72
N THR A 137 -4.96 4.82 6.97
CA THR A 137 -5.62 4.84 8.29
C THR A 137 -6.37 3.57 8.61
N MET A 138 -6.84 2.82 7.59
CA MET A 138 -7.61 1.58 7.78
C MET A 138 -6.75 0.35 8.04
N ASP A 139 -5.78 0.10 7.15
CA ASP A 139 -5.01 -1.14 7.15
C ASP A 139 -3.50 -0.91 7.31
N GLY A 140 -3.11 0.30 7.67
CA GLY A 140 -1.72 0.71 7.73
C GLY A 140 -1.19 1.20 6.37
N ALA A 141 0.13 1.30 6.25
CA ALA A 141 0.77 1.74 5.00
C ALA A 141 0.51 0.73 3.86
N LEU A 142 0.45 1.21 2.61
CA LEU A 142 0.27 0.37 1.42
C LEU A 142 1.33 -0.74 1.35
N CYS A 143 2.55 -0.46 1.81
CA CYS A 143 3.64 -1.43 1.83
C CYS A 143 3.33 -2.68 2.65
N TRP A 144 2.60 -2.59 3.76
CA TRP A 144 2.29 -3.75 4.60
C TRP A 144 1.49 -4.82 3.83
N GLY A 145 0.38 -4.42 3.20
CA GLY A 145 -0.44 -5.33 2.39
C GLY A 145 0.36 -5.91 1.24
N THR A 146 1.06 -5.07 0.48
CA THR A 146 1.85 -5.51 -0.68
C THR A 146 2.97 -6.48 -0.26
N ILE A 147 3.76 -6.17 0.77
CA ILE A 147 4.86 -7.03 1.24
C ILE A 147 4.32 -8.36 1.78
N TYR A 148 3.26 -8.31 2.59
CA TYR A 148 2.60 -9.49 3.14
C TYR A 148 2.11 -10.43 2.04
N ASN A 149 1.42 -9.89 1.02
CA ASN A 149 0.89 -10.69 -0.08
C ASN A 149 1.98 -11.26 -0.99
N VAL A 150 3.08 -10.53 -1.21
CA VAL A 150 4.26 -11.06 -1.90
C VAL A 150 4.88 -12.20 -1.09
N GLN A 151 5.02 -12.03 0.23
CA GLN A 151 5.53 -13.10 1.11
C GLN A 151 4.66 -14.36 1.06
N ARG A 152 3.33 -14.21 1.10
CA ARG A 152 2.37 -15.33 0.94
C ARG A 152 2.55 -16.03 -0.40
N MET A 153 2.70 -15.29 -1.49
CA MET A 153 2.95 -15.87 -2.82
C MET A 153 4.25 -16.67 -2.85
N VAL A 154 5.36 -16.11 -2.36
CA VAL A 154 6.66 -16.79 -2.33
C VAL A 154 6.59 -18.04 -1.45
N LYS A 155 6.01 -17.93 -0.25
CA LYS A 155 5.76 -19.07 0.65
C LYS A 155 4.94 -20.15 -0.05
N GLY A 156 3.85 -19.78 -0.73
CA GLY A 156 3.00 -20.72 -1.47
C GLY A 156 3.77 -21.46 -2.57
N ILE A 157 4.57 -20.74 -3.36
CA ILE A 157 5.41 -21.33 -4.42
C ILE A 157 6.42 -22.33 -3.83
N CYS A 158 7.14 -21.93 -2.77
CA CYS A 158 8.10 -22.78 -2.09
C CYS A 158 7.41 -24.04 -1.49
N THR A 159 6.24 -23.87 -0.88
CA THR A 159 5.44 -24.97 -0.32
C THR A 159 5.01 -25.94 -1.42
N ILE A 160 4.52 -25.45 -2.57
CA ILE A 160 4.16 -26.27 -3.72
C ILE A 160 5.38 -27.08 -4.21
N ALA A 161 6.53 -26.42 -4.42
CA ALA A 161 7.74 -27.07 -4.89
C ALA A 161 8.21 -28.18 -3.94
N ALA A 162 8.29 -27.90 -2.64
CA ALA A 162 8.63 -28.88 -1.62
C ALA A 162 7.61 -30.03 -1.58
N SER A 163 6.30 -29.71 -1.62
CA SER A 163 5.22 -30.71 -1.59
C SER A 163 5.31 -31.68 -2.77
N VAL A 164 5.63 -31.20 -3.96
CA VAL A 164 5.78 -32.06 -5.15
C VAL A 164 6.91 -33.07 -4.92
N VAL A 165 8.07 -32.63 -4.42
CA VAL A 165 9.20 -33.53 -4.13
C VAL A 165 8.80 -34.63 -3.15
N PHE A 166 8.04 -34.27 -2.09
CA PHE A 166 7.64 -35.22 -1.06
C PHE A 166 6.46 -36.10 -1.43
N ALA A 167 5.55 -35.63 -2.33
CA ALA A 167 4.33 -36.35 -2.70
C ALA A 167 4.49 -37.26 -3.92
N VAL A 168 5.38 -36.94 -4.87
CA VAL A 168 5.57 -37.69 -6.12
C VAL A 168 5.74 -39.20 -5.90
N PRO A 169 6.56 -39.71 -4.94
CA PRO A 169 6.71 -41.13 -4.72
C PRO A 169 5.39 -41.82 -4.37
N ALA A 170 4.44 -41.13 -3.73
CA ALA A 170 3.14 -41.69 -3.41
C ALA A 170 2.29 -42.03 -4.65
N PHE A 171 2.50 -41.31 -5.76
CA PHE A 171 1.77 -41.50 -7.02
C PHE A 171 2.51 -42.45 -7.99
N LEU A 172 3.84 -42.49 -7.94
CA LEU A 172 4.68 -43.34 -8.82
C LEU A 172 4.91 -44.73 -8.26
N GLY A 173 4.74 -44.95 -6.96
CA GLY A 173 4.98 -46.26 -6.32
C GLY A 173 3.99 -47.31 -6.87
N TYR A 174 4.48 -48.23 -7.66
CA TYR A 174 3.75 -49.43 -8.10
C TYR A 174 3.97 -50.53 -7.08
N GLY A 175 2.99 -50.78 -6.23
CA GLY A 175 2.98 -52.01 -5.44
C GLY A 175 2.71 -53.20 -6.37
N GLY A 176 3.35 -54.33 -6.12
CA GLY A 176 3.19 -55.57 -6.93
C GLY A 176 1.78 -56.23 -6.79
N GLY A 177 0.78 -55.52 -6.25
CA GLY A 177 -0.55 -56.00 -6.06
C GLY A 177 -1.49 -55.67 -7.23
N THR A 178 -2.48 -56.54 -7.46
CA THR A 178 -3.53 -56.38 -8.47
C THR A 178 -4.67 -55.44 -8.03
N SER A 179 -4.45 -54.62 -7.01
CA SER A 179 -5.44 -53.68 -6.48
C SER A 179 -5.68 -52.48 -7.44
N PHE A 180 -6.95 -52.09 -7.63
CA PHE A 180 -7.28 -50.88 -8.39
C PHE A 180 -6.52 -49.65 -7.92
N PHE A 181 -6.34 -49.50 -6.59
CA PHE A 181 -5.66 -48.34 -5.99
C PHE A 181 -4.16 -48.23 -6.30
N THR A 182 -3.52 -49.34 -6.70
CA THR A 182 -2.09 -49.34 -7.15
C THR A 182 -1.97 -49.05 -8.65
N SER A 183 -3.11 -48.97 -9.37
CA SER A 183 -3.12 -48.68 -10.80
C SER A 183 -2.79 -47.23 -11.12
N GLY A 184 -2.22 -46.97 -12.30
CA GLY A 184 -2.02 -45.60 -12.82
C GLY A 184 -3.32 -44.83 -13.00
N LEU A 185 -4.43 -45.54 -13.28
CA LEU A 185 -5.75 -44.94 -13.43
C LEU A 185 -6.24 -44.29 -12.12
N ALA A 186 -6.08 -44.99 -10.98
CA ALA A 186 -6.44 -44.42 -9.67
C ALA A 186 -5.59 -43.19 -9.32
N SER A 187 -4.29 -43.21 -9.63
CA SER A 187 -3.43 -42.03 -9.48
C SER A 187 -3.88 -40.87 -10.36
N LEU A 188 -4.26 -41.12 -11.61
CA LEU A 188 -4.78 -40.11 -12.54
C LEU A 188 -6.10 -39.50 -12.01
N LEU A 189 -7.03 -40.33 -11.57
CA LEU A 189 -8.30 -39.86 -10.99
C LEU A 189 -8.08 -38.98 -9.76
N MET A 190 -7.15 -39.34 -8.89
CA MET A 190 -6.81 -38.54 -7.73
C MET A 190 -6.17 -37.19 -8.13
N LEU A 191 -5.30 -37.17 -9.13
CA LEU A 191 -4.73 -35.93 -9.67
C LEU A 191 -5.78 -35.04 -10.32
N LEU A 192 -6.77 -35.60 -11.03
CA LEU A 192 -7.89 -34.84 -11.58
C LEU A 192 -8.77 -34.25 -10.49
N LEU A 193 -9.01 -34.99 -9.41
CA LEU A 193 -9.77 -34.50 -8.24
C LEU A 193 -9.02 -33.34 -7.55
N LEU A 194 -7.69 -33.48 -7.38
CA LEU A 194 -6.84 -32.39 -6.86
C LEU A 194 -6.92 -31.16 -7.78
N ALA A 195 -6.77 -31.33 -9.08
CA ALA A 195 -6.87 -30.23 -10.05
C ALA A 195 -8.22 -29.53 -10.00
N GLY A 196 -9.31 -30.27 -9.91
CA GLY A 196 -10.68 -29.75 -9.76
C GLY A 196 -10.84 -28.93 -8.47
N ALA A 197 -10.31 -29.43 -7.34
CA ALA A 197 -10.33 -28.71 -6.07
C ALA A 197 -9.51 -27.41 -6.13
N LEU A 198 -8.36 -27.43 -6.81
CA LEU A 198 -7.54 -26.21 -7.00
C LEU A 198 -8.28 -25.16 -7.83
N VAL A 199 -8.92 -25.55 -8.93
CA VAL A 199 -9.74 -24.66 -9.76
C VAL A 199 -10.88 -24.07 -8.92
N CYS A 200 -11.57 -24.89 -8.12
CA CYS A 200 -12.63 -24.43 -7.23
C CYS A 200 -12.10 -23.40 -6.21
N THR A 201 -10.95 -23.66 -5.61
CA THR A 201 -10.30 -22.73 -4.66
C THR A 201 -9.98 -21.39 -5.32
N VAL A 202 -9.44 -21.39 -6.55
CA VAL A 202 -9.18 -20.15 -7.31
C VAL A 202 -10.47 -19.38 -7.59
N CYS A 203 -11.53 -20.09 -7.99
CA CYS A 203 -12.84 -19.48 -8.24
C CYS A 203 -13.43 -18.87 -6.96
N LEU A 204 -13.32 -19.56 -5.82
CA LEU A 204 -13.79 -19.05 -4.53
C LEU A 204 -13.00 -17.82 -4.09
N ASN A 205 -11.67 -17.88 -4.13
CA ASN A 205 -10.81 -16.73 -3.79
C ASN A 205 -11.12 -15.51 -4.67
N ARG A 206 -11.26 -15.72 -5.98
CA ARG A 206 -11.61 -14.64 -6.90
C ARG A 206 -12.95 -14.00 -6.56
N ARG A 207 -14.00 -14.81 -6.36
CA ARG A 207 -15.34 -14.31 -6.01
C ARG A 207 -15.34 -13.60 -4.66
N GLN A 208 -14.62 -14.13 -3.68
CA GLN A 208 -14.44 -13.48 -2.37
C GLN A 208 -13.82 -12.10 -2.55
N THR A 209 -12.65 -12.00 -3.23
CA THR A 209 -11.96 -10.72 -3.45
C THR A 209 -12.82 -9.71 -4.22
N GLU A 210 -13.55 -10.15 -5.26
CA GLU A 210 -14.46 -9.28 -6.02
C GLU A 210 -15.58 -8.71 -5.12
N ARG A 211 -16.15 -9.52 -4.22
CA ARG A 211 -17.19 -9.10 -3.26
C ARG A 211 -16.64 -8.19 -2.16
N GLU A 212 -15.50 -8.53 -1.61
CA GLU A 212 -14.82 -7.71 -0.59
C GLU A 212 -14.43 -6.35 -1.16
N MET A 213 -14.01 -6.27 -2.41
CA MET A 213 -13.67 -5.01 -3.07
C MET A 213 -14.90 -4.12 -3.32
N GLN A 214 -16.06 -4.71 -3.65
CA GLN A 214 -17.32 -3.96 -3.75
C GLN A 214 -17.69 -3.37 -2.39
N PHE A 215 -17.65 -4.20 -1.35
CA PHE A 215 -17.90 -3.75 0.02
C PHE A 215 -16.92 -2.66 0.44
N TYR A 216 -15.65 -2.78 0.06
CA TYR A 216 -14.62 -1.81 0.41
C TYR A 216 -14.91 -0.41 -0.18
N LYS A 217 -15.41 -0.35 -1.42
CA LYS A 217 -15.80 0.92 -2.04
C LYS A 217 -16.94 1.60 -1.30
N GLU A 218 -17.98 0.86 -0.96
CA GLU A 218 -19.13 1.38 -0.20
C GLU A 218 -18.72 1.80 1.23
N PHE A 219 -17.82 1.05 1.85
CA PHE A 219 -17.31 1.35 3.18
C PHE A 219 -16.44 2.62 3.22
N MET A 220 -15.67 2.88 2.16
CA MET A 220 -14.86 4.10 2.02
C MET A 220 -15.73 5.37 2.05
N GLU A 221 -16.91 5.35 1.43
CA GLU A 221 -17.85 6.46 1.49
C GLU A 221 -18.41 6.68 2.90
N GLY A 222 -18.79 5.60 3.59
CA GLY A 222 -19.24 5.65 4.98
C GLY A 222 -18.14 6.13 5.94
N ASN A 223 -16.92 5.68 5.75
CA ASN A 223 -15.76 6.06 6.54
C ASN A 223 -15.41 7.53 6.41
N ARG A 224 -15.65 8.12 5.24
CA ARG A 224 -15.51 9.57 5.02
C ARG A 224 -16.45 10.37 5.91
N SER A 225 -17.72 9.96 5.97
CA SER A 225 -18.72 10.61 6.83
C SER A 225 -18.36 10.40 8.31
N PHE A 226 -17.93 9.22 8.69
CA PHE A 226 -17.45 8.93 10.03
C PHE A 226 -16.24 9.79 10.43
N ALA A 227 -15.23 9.90 9.56
CA ALA A 227 -14.05 10.72 9.82
C ALA A 227 -14.40 12.22 9.97
N TYR A 228 -15.36 12.71 9.17
CA TYR A 228 -15.86 14.06 9.29
C TYR A 228 -16.53 14.27 10.64
N TYR A 229 -17.58 13.53 10.98
CA TYR A 229 -18.30 13.71 12.25
C TYR A 229 -17.43 13.46 13.48
N SER A 230 -16.56 12.45 13.44
CA SER A 230 -15.58 12.19 14.52
C SER A 230 -14.59 13.35 14.67
N GLY A 231 -14.12 13.92 13.55
CA GLY A 231 -13.26 15.09 13.54
C GLY A 231 -13.94 16.32 14.14
N GLU A 232 -15.17 16.62 13.72
CA GLU A 232 -15.95 17.75 14.24
C GLU A 232 -16.20 17.64 15.75
N CYS A 233 -16.54 16.44 16.24
CA CYS A 233 -16.77 16.19 17.67
C CYS A 233 -15.52 16.44 18.53
N THR A 234 -14.32 16.31 17.98
CA THR A 234 -13.05 16.37 18.72
C THR A 234 -12.27 17.67 18.53
N GLN A 235 -12.64 18.51 17.55
CA GLN A 235 -11.92 19.76 17.29
C GLN A 235 -12.34 20.88 18.24
N TYR A 236 -11.37 21.43 18.99
CA TYR A 236 -11.58 22.57 19.89
C TYR A 236 -12.19 23.79 19.17
N LYS A 237 -11.79 24.03 17.90
CA LYS A 237 -12.24 25.17 17.10
C LYS A 237 -13.76 25.25 16.99
N HIS A 238 -14.44 24.12 16.85
CA HIS A 238 -15.89 24.03 16.64
C HIS A 238 -16.66 23.81 17.95
N GLY A 239 -15.94 23.68 19.06
CA GLY A 239 -16.54 23.40 20.37
C GLY A 239 -17.43 24.51 20.91
N LYS A 240 -17.26 25.75 20.43
CA LYS A 240 -18.09 26.90 20.80
C LYS A 240 -19.47 26.85 20.12
N GLU A 241 -19.45 26.67 18.79
CA GLU A 241 -20.65 26.60 17.94
C GLU A 241 -21.51 25.41 18.35
N ILE A 242 -20.91 24.23 18.52
CA ILE A 242 -21.62 23.01 18.93
C ILE A 242 -22.39 23.22 20.24
N ARG A 243 -21.75 23.88 21.25
CA ARG A 243 -22.41 24.15 22.55
C ARG A 243 -23.41 25.25 22.48
N LEU A 244 -23.15 26.32 21.71
CA LEU A 244 -24.00 27.48 21.59
C LEU A 244 -25.32 27.13 20.90
N TYR A 245 -25.24 26.33 19.85
CA TYR A 245 -26.40 25.95 19.03
C TYR A 245 -27.00 24.57 19.40
N GLY A 246 -26.43 23.86 20.38
CA GLY A 246 -26.94 22.56 20.84
C GLY A 246 -26.86 21.46 19.79
N GLU A 247 -25.81 21.48 18.93
CA GLU A 247 -25.66 20.58 17.77
C GLU A 247 -25.17 19.19 18.15
N GLU A 248 -24.98 18.88 19.44
CA GLU A 248 -24.44 17.61 19.93
C GLU A 248 -25.24 16.40 19.43
N LYS A 249 -26.56 16.49 19.48
CA LYS A 249 -27.47 15.40 19.02
C LYS A 249 -27.32 15.16 17.52
N LEU A 250 -27.25 16.22 16.72
CA LEU A 250 -27.12 16.16 15.27
C LEU A 250 -25.80 15.49 14.87
N LEU A 251 -24.69 15.88 15.52
CA LEU A 251 -23.38 15.30 15.26
C LEU A 251 -23.33 13.81 15.69
N LEU A 252 -23.90 13.46 16.85
CA LEU A 252 -23.95 12.09 17.32
C LEU A 252 -24.85 11.21 16.43
N GLU A 253 -25.94 11.72 15.92
CA GLU A 253 -26.79 11.01 14.94
C GLU A 253 -26.06 10.81 13.62
N GLY A 254 -25.37 11.83 13.13
CA GLY A 254 -24.51 11.72 11.94
C GLY A 254 -23.41 10.68 12.12
N LEU A 255 -22.76 10.69 13.28
CA LEU A 255 -21.72 9.70 13.65
C LEU A 255 -22.28 8.27 13.69
N LYS A 256 -23.43 8.07 14.36
CA LYS A 256 -24.12 6.75 14.43
C LYS A 256 -24.54 6.26 13.05
N LYS A 257 -25.07 7.15 12.21
CA LYS A 257 -25.49 6.80 10.85
C LYS A 257 -24.32 6.45 9.94
N SER A 258 -23.16 7.06 10.16
CA SER A 258 -21.93 6.76 9.40
C SER A 258 -21.24 5.47 9.85
N LEU A 259 -21.44 5.07 11.13
CA LEU A 259 -21.00 3.78 11.70
C LEU A 259 -22.04 2.71 11.38
N ASP A 260 -22.00 2.18 10.16
CA ASP A 260 -22.89 1.08 9.76
C ASP A 260 -22.34 -0.27 10.29
N ILE A 261 -22.59 -0.54 11.57
CA ILE A 261 -22.18 -1.78 12.26
C ILE A 261 -22.81 -3.01 11.59
N ASP A 262 -24.03 -2.88 11.07
CA ASP A 262 -24.72 -3.97 10.37
C ASP A 262 -23.99 -4.36 9.08
N ARG A 263 -23.41 -3.39 8.39
CA ARG A 263 -22.58 -3.66 7.20
C ARG A 263 -21.28 -4.38 7.57
N LEU A 264 -20.63 -4.00 8.67
CA LEU A 264 -19.45 -4.72 9.16
C LEU A 264 -19.78 -6.16 9.51
N GLY A 265 -20.93 -6.40 10.15
CA GLY A 265 -21.45 -7.75 10.42
C GLY A 265 -21.68 -8.54 9.12
N LYS A 266 -22.32 -7.92 8.11
CA LYS A 266 -22.54 -8.57 6.81
C LYS A 266 -21.22 -8.91 6.09
N LYS A 267 -20.20 -8.04 6.17
CA LYS A 267 -18.85 -8.36 5.66
C LYS A 267 -18.26 -9.57 6.36
N GLY A 268 -18.31 -9.59 7.70
CA GLY A 268 -17.80 -10.71 8.49
C GLY A 268 -18.48 -12.04 8.13
N LEU A 269 -19.81 -12.02 7.98
CA LEU A 269 -20.58 -13.18 7.54
C LEU A 269 -20.21 -13.62 6.11
N LEU A 270 -20.04 -12.68 5.19
CA LEU A 270 -19.65 -12.99 3.81
C LEU A 270 -18.26 -13.64 3.76
N THR A 271 -17.26 -13.02 4.42
CA THR A 271 -15.91 -13.57 4.50
C THR A 271 -15.91 -14.93 5.17
N GLY A 272 -16.60 -15.07 6.31
CA GLY A 272 -16.77 -16.34 7.03
C GLY A 272 -17.41 -17.44 6.18
N PHE A 273 -18.39 -17.10 5.36
CA PHE A 273 -19.03 -18.07 4.44
C PHE A 273 -18.03 -18.61 3.39
N TYR A 274 -17.24 -17.74 2.76
CA TYR A 274 -16.21 -18.19 1.80
C TYR A 274 -15.12 -19.01 2.49
N GLU A 275 -14.68 -18.62 3.68
CA GLU A 275 -13.68 -19.38 4.44
C GLU A 275 -14.23 -20.76 4.85
N MET A 276 -15.49 -20.83 5.27
CA MET A 276 -16.16 -22.10 5.56
C MET A 276 -16.25 -23.02 4.32
N MET A 277 -16.60 -22.48 3.15
CA MET A 277 -16.62 -23.25 1.91
C MET A 277 -15.23 -23.79 1.53
N LYS A 278 -14.19 -22.96 1.66
CA LYS A 278 -12.81 -23.38 1.41
C LYS A 278 -12.34 -24.44 2.40
N ALA A 279 -12.64 -24.26 3.68
CA ALA A 279 -12.34 -25.24 4.73
C ALA A 279 -13.05 -26.56 4.48
N GLY A 280 -14.35 -26.53 4.15
CA GLY A 280 -15.14 -27.73 3.81
C GLY A 280 -14.58 -28.48 2.60
N LEU A 281 -14.23 -27.75 1.54
CA LEU A 281 -13.58 -28.35 0.37
C LEU A 281 -12.23 -28.98 0.73
N GLY A 282 -11.43 -28.30 1.57
CA GLY A 282 -10.16 -28.82 2.07
C GLY A 282 -10.32 -30.08 2.92
N MET A 283 -11.34 -30.14 3.79
CA MET A 283 -11.63 -31.32 4.62
C MET A 283 -12.05 -32.52 3.78
N LEU A 284 -12.95 -32.32 2.80
CA LEU A 284 -13.38 -33.38 1.88
C LEU A 284 -12.19 -33.91 1.07
N LEU A 285 -11.39 -33.01 0.53
CA LEU A 285 -10.19 -33.37 -0.22
C LEU A 285 -9.21 -34.15 0.65
N SER A 286 -8.95 -33.70 1.88
CA SER A 286 -8.09 -34.42 2.83
C SER A 286 -8.60 -35.82 3.11
N GLY A 287 -9.90 -36.02 3.31
CA GLY A 287 -10.52 -37.33 3.47
C GLY A 287 -10.25 -38.25 2.27
N CYS A 288 -10.44 -37.74 1.05
CA CYS A 288 -10.14 -38.50 -0.19
C CYS A 288 -8.65 -38.85 -0.30
N VAL A 289 -7.76 -37.94 0.09
CA VAL A 289 -6.30 -38.16 0.11
C VAL A 289 -5.92 -39.23 1.13
N TYR A 290 -6.45 -39.16 2.36
CA TYR A 290 -6.25 -40.20 3.39
C TYR A 290 -6.70 -41.57 2.92
N PHE A 291 -7.89 -41.64 2.32
CA PHE A 291 -8.44 -42.88 1.80
C PHE A 291 -7.55 -43.46 0.68
N PHE A 292 -7.18 -42.63 -0.32
CA PHE A 292 -6.35 -43.05 -1.44
C PHE A 292 -4.97 -43.56 -0.98
N ILE A 293 -4.27 -42.76 -0.14
CA ILE A 293 -2.94 -43.13 0.34
C ILE A 293 -3.01 -44.33 1.28
N GLY A 294 -4.01 -44.39 2.16
CA GLY A 294 -4.23 -45.52 3.04
C GLY A 294 -4.50 -46.83 2.28
N ALA A 295 -5.37 -46.80 1.26
CA ALA A 295 -5.63 -47.95 0.39
C ALA A 295 -4.39 -48.44 -0.34
N ARG A 296 -3.51 -47.54 -0.81
CA ARG A 296 -2.19 -47.90 -1.42
C ARG A 296 -1.21 -48.51 -0.42
N ALA A 297 -1.18 -48.02 0.81
CA ALA A 297 -0.36 -48.56 1.87
C ALA A 297 -0.80 -50.00 2.24
N ILE A 298 -2.11 -50.23 2.34
CA ILE A 298 -2.70 -51.56 2.58
C ILE A 298 -2.37 -52.51 1.41
N ALA A 299 -2.38 -52.01 0.19
CA ALA A 299 -1.97 -52.79 -1.00
C ALA A 299 -0.47 -53.01 -1.11
N GLY A 300 0.35 -52.57 -0.15
CA GLY A 300 1.77 -52.81 -0.08
C GLY A 300 2.64 -51.89 -0.94
N ALA A 301 2.12 -50.77 -1.44
CA ALA A 301 2.89 -49.85 -2.26
C ALA A 301 4.02 -49.15 -1.47
N PHE A 302 3.83 -48.96 -0.19
CA PHE A 302 4.80 -48.37 0.74
C PHE A 302 4.45 -48.68 2.20
N GLY A 303 5.41 -48.49 3.12
CA GLY A 303 5.20 -48.77 4.54
C GLY A 303 4.24 -47.78 5.21
N ALA A 304 3.52 -48.24 6.25
CA ALA A 304 2.51 -47.43 6.96
C ALA A 304 3.04 -46.10 7.52
N GLY A 305 4.31 -46.01 7.92
CA GLY A 305 4.94 -44.78 8.37
C GLY A 305 4.95 -43.68 7.32
N MET A 306 5.02 -44.04 6.04
CA MET A 306 5.02 -43.06 4.93
C MET A 306 3.65 -42.41 4.68
N ILE A 307 2.57 -42.96 5.25
CA ILE A 307 1.22 -42.35 5.13
C ILE A 307 1.24 -40.91 5.63
N VAL A 308 1.86 -40.68 6.79
CA VAL A 308 1.94 -39.34 7.40
C VAL A 308 2.66 -38.36 6.48
N GLN A 309 3.77 -38.78 5.89
CA GLN A 309 4.54 -37.94 4.96
C GLN A 309 3.74 -37.61 3.69
N TYR A 310 3.12 -38.59 3.05
CA TYR A 310 2.43 -38.40 1.78
C TYR A 310 1.13 -37.62 1.93
N VAL A 311 0.33 -37.94 2.94
CA VAL A 311 -0.89 -37.16 3.25
C VAL A 311 -0.52 -35.72 3.62
N GLY A 312 0.48 -35.55 4.49
CA GLY A 312 0.97 -34.22 4.86
C GLY A 312 1.49 -33.43 3.67
N ALA A 313 2.26 -34.07 2.77
CA ALA A 313 2.76 -33.39 1.57
C ALA A 313 1.64 -32.94 0.63
N VAL A 314 0.60 -33.77 0.38
CA VAL A 314 -0.55 -33.38 -0.46
C VAL A 314 -1.35 -32.27 0.20
N THR A 315 -1.53 -32.33 1.53
CA THR A 315 -2.20 -31.26 2.29
C THR A 315 -1.43 -29.95 2.21
N GLN A 316 -0.09 -29.99 2.36
CA GLN A 316 0.76 -28.82 2.19
C GLN A 316 0.69 -28.27 0.76
N PHE A 317 0.61 -29.13 -0.27
CA PHE A 317 0.47 -28.73 -1.66
C PHE A 317 -0.80 -27.89 -1.87
N THR A 318 -1.94 -28.35 -1.38
CA THR A 318 -3.23 -27.62 -1.50
C THR A 318 -3.21 -26.31 -0.71
N GLY A 319 -2.62 -26.32 0.49
CA GLY A 319 -2.41 -25.12 1.31
C GLY A 319 -1.51 -24.10 0.63
N GLY A 320 -0.37 -24.53 0.10
CA GLY A 320 0.57 -23.67 -0.64
C GLY A 320 -0.06 -23.05 -1.89
N PHE A 321 -0.88 -23.83 -2.60
CA PHE A 321 -1.62 -23.31 -3.75
C PHE A 321 -2.67 -22.24 -3.34
N SER A 322 -3.38 -22.48 -2.23
CA SER A 322 -4.34 -21.52 -1.67
C SER A 322 -3.65 -20.21 -1.26
N GLU A 323 -2.50 -20.29 -0.60
CA GLU A 323 -1.69 -19.13 -0.21
C GLU A 323 -1.20 -18.34 -1.45
N MET A 324 -0.68 -19.00 -2.45
CA MET A 324 -0.24 -18.38 -3.70
C MET A 324 -1.40 -17.69 -4.43
N ALA A 325 -2.54 -18.41 -4.59
CA ALA A 325 -3.71 -17.89 -5.28
C ALA A 325 -4.36 -16.72 -4.51
N GLY A 326 -4.44 -16.83 -3.18
CA GLY A 326 -4.95 -15.77 -2.30
C GLY A 326 -4.08 -14.52 -2.36
N GLY A 327 -2.77 -14.65 -2.19
CA GLY A 327 -1.83 -13.54 -2.29
C GLY A 327 -1.89 -12.81 -3.64
N LEU A 328 -2.00 -13.56 -4.74
CA LEU A 328 -2.17 -12.98 -6.08
C LEU A 328 -3.51 -12.26 -6.24
N ALA A 329 -4.60 -12.79 -5.69
CA ALA A 329 -5.91 -12.17 -5.74
C ALA A 329 -5.93 -10.84 -4.96
N GLU A 330 -5.37 -10.82 -3.76
CA GLU A 330 -5.28 -9.63 -2.92
C GLU A 330 -4.37 -8.55 -3.53
N LEU A 331 -3.18 -8.92 -4.08
CA LEU A 331 -2.32 -7.97 -4.80
C LEU A 331 -3.04 -7.30 -5.98
N ARG A 332 -3.90 -8.05 -6.69
CA ARG A 332 -4.75 -7.46 -7.73
C ARG A 332 -5.80 -6.52 -7.16
N GLY A 333 -6.36 -6.85 -6.01
CA GLY A 333 -7.28 -5.98 -5.29
C GLY A 333 -6.65 -4.66 -4.85
N GLU A 334 -5.36 -4.65 -4.54
CA GLU A 334 -4.60 -3.46 -4.17
C GLU A 334 -4.25 -2.52 -5.34
N THR A 335 -4.44 -2.96 -6.59
CA THR A 335 -4.08 -2.17 -7.79
C THR A 335 -4.58 -0.73 -7.77
N PRO A 336 -5.85 -0.41 -7.39
CA PRO A 336 -6.32 0.98 -7.35
C PRO A 336 -5.55 1.85 -6.35
N PHE A 337 -5.09 1.28 -5.24
CA PHE A 337 -4.30 2.00 -4.24
C PHE A 337 -2.89 2.26 -4.74
N ILE A 338 -2.29 1.26 -5.40
CA ILE A 338 -0.97 1.38 -6.05
C ILE A 338 -1.02 2.44 -7.15
N GLU A 339 -2.07 2.46 -7.96
CA GLU A 339 -2.27 3.44 -9.03
C GLU A 339 -2.36 4.87 -8.48
N ASN A 340 -3.12 5.08 -7.40
CA ASN A 340 -3.22 6.38 -6.75
C ASN A 340 -1.88 6.82 -6.13
N TYR A 341 -1.16 5.91 -5.46
CA TYR A 341 0.15 6.20 -4.89
C TYR A 341 1.17 6.59 -5.98
N LEU A 342 1.28 5.78 -7.03
CA LEU A 342 2.17 6.08 -8.16
C LEU A 342 1.74 7.35 -8.88
N GLY A 343 0.44 7.60 -9.03
CA GLY A 343 -0.11 8.82 -9.61
C GLY A 343 0.21 10.08 -8.79
N ILE A 344 0.37 9.97 -7.47
CA ILE A 344 0.89 11.06 -6.63
C ILE A 344 2.37 11.27 -6.93
N LEU A 345 3.18 10.22 -6.94
CA LEU A 345 4.63 10.32 -7.21
C LEU A 345 4.95 10.87 -8.61
N ASP A 346 4.05 10.62 -9.58
CA ASP A 346 4.17 11.12 -10.95
C ASP A 346 3.68 12.56 -11.13
N SER A 347 3.08 13.16 -10.10
CA SER A 347 2.64 14.55 -10.12
C SER A 347 3.86 15.46 -10.04
N ARG A 348 4.42 15.76 -11.22
CA ARG A 348 5.56 16.67 -11.34
C ARG A 348 5.10 18.12 -11.36
N PRO A 349 5.97 19.09 -10.98
CA PRO A 349 5.73 20.47 -11.24
C PRO A 349 5.49 20.67 -12.76
N VAL A 350 4.37 21.27 -13.10
CA VAL A 350 3.99 21.56 -14.49
C VAL A 350 4.53 22.95 -14.89
N LYS A 351 4.70 23.83 -13.89
CA LYS A 351 5.21 25.17 -14.12
C LYS A 351 6.64 25.14 -14.64
N TYR A 352 6.86 25.92 -15.68
CA TYR A 352 8.21 26.18 -16.16
C TYR A 352 8.99 26.93 -15.08
N GLN A 353 10.06 26.32 -14.59
CA GLN A 353 10.83 26.85 -13.47
C GLN A 353 11.71 28.04 -13.85
N GLY A 354 11.83 28.34 -15.13
CA GLY A 354 12.74 29.35 -15.64
C GLY A 354 14.21 29.00 -15.42
N SER A 355 15.09 29.75 -16.07
CA SER A 355 16.54 29.53 -15.99
C SER A 355 17.33 30.80 -15.81
N ILE A 356 16.69 31.97 -15.93
CA ILE A 356 17.35 33.25 -15.77
C ILE A 356 17.51 33.51 -14.27
N PRO A 357 18.73 33.72 -13.77
CA PRO A 357 18.92 34.10 -12.38
C PRO A 357 18.32 35.49 -12.13
N VAL A 358 17.82 35.72 -10.93
CA VAL A 358 17.42 37.07 -10.52
C VAL A 358 18.68 37.89 -10.27
N GLU A 359 18.74 39.04 -10.94
CA GLU A 359 19.87 39.96 -10.80
C GLU A 359 19.94 40.42 -9.33
N LYS A 360 21.11 40.24 -8.69
CA LYS A 360 21.40 40.79 -7.36
C LYS A 360 21.79 42.24 -7.53
N ARG A 361 20.90 43.14 -7.19
CA ARG A 361 21.09 44.58 -7.30
C ARG A 361 21.39 45.18 -5.95
N ASP A 362 22.49 45.91 -5.83
CA ASP A 362 22.87 46.60 -4.59
C ASP A 362 21.95 47.76 -4.26
N ASP A 363 21.25 48.32 -5.27
CA ASP A 363 20.30 49.41 -5.14
C ASP A 363 18.90 48.95 -4.75
N ASN A 364 18.64 47.63 -4.81
CA ASN A 364 17.32 47.03 -4.63
C ASN A 364 16.18 47.65 -5.48
N GLU A 365 16.53 48.34 -6.56
CA GLU A 365 15.57 48.95 -7.46
C GLU A 365 14.99 47.89 -8.41
N PHE A 366 13.94 47.21 -7.95
CA PHE A 366 13.17 46.33 -8.80
C PHE A 366 11.83 46.97 -9.19
N GLU A 367 11.44 46.72 -10.42
CA GLU A 367 10.17 47.18 -10.96
C GLU A 367 9.33 45.99 -11.40
N ILE A 368 8.10 45.88 -10.90
CA ILE A 368 7.16 44.83 -11.29
C ILE A 368 6.03 45.49 -12.08
N GLU A 369 5.76 44.95 -13.27
CA GLU A 369 4.74 45.47 -14.18
C GLU A 369 3.74 44.35 -14.53
N PHE A 370 2.45 44.61 -14.30
CA PHE A 370 1.35 43.82 -14.82
C PHE A 370 0.91 44.45 -16.14
N ARG A 371 0.90 43.69 -17.24
CA ARG A 371 0.45 44.12 -18.55
C ARG A 371 -0.77 43.35 -18.99
N ASP A 372 -1.93 44.00 -18.94
CA ASP A 372 -3.23 43.47 -19.37
C ASP A 372 -3.53 42.09 -18.79
N VAL A 373 -3.25 41.90 -17.49
CA VAL A 373 -3.33 40.63 -16.81
C VAL A 373 -4.79 40.28 -16.50
N SER A 374 -5.23 39.13 -17.03
CA SER A 374 -6.50 38.51 -16.69
C SER A 374 -6.25 37.12 -16.12
N PHE A 375 -7.01 36.76 -15.08
CA PHE A 375 -6.88 35.47 -14.41
C PHE A 375 -8.20 34.88 -13.99
N ARG A 376 -8.34 33.57 -14.21
CA ARG A 376 -9.40 32.72 -13.67
C ARG A 376 -8.80 31.49 -12.99
N TYR A 377 -9.39 31.07 -11.89
CA TYR A 377 -8.95 29.87 -11.21
C TYR A 377 -9.22 28.61 -12.05
N PRO A 378 -8.36 27.58 -11.98
CA PRO A 378 -8.60 26.30 -12.65
C PRO A 378 -9.97 25.73 -12.34
N GLY A 379 -10.69 25.33 -13.38
CA GLY A 379 -12.06 24.81 -13.25
C GLY A 379 -13.18 25.84 -13.05
N SER A 380 -12.84 27.13 -12.98
CA SER A 380 -13.83 28.22 -12.92
C SER A 380 -14.05 28.86 -14.30
N SER A 381 -15.31 29.20 -14.61
CA SER A 381 -15.64 30.04 -15.75
C SER A 381 -15.46 31.52 -15.47
N ASP A 382 -15.48 31.92 -14.19
CA ASP A 382 -15.53 33.30 -13.76
C ASP A 382 -14.12 33.89 -13.64
N TRP A 383 -13.97 35.12 -14.11
CA TRP A 383 -12.75 35.87 -13.99
C TRP A 383 -12.55 36.42 -12.59
N ALA A 384 -11.43 36.11 -11.96
CA ALA A 384 -11.04 36.68 -10.68
C ALA A 384 -10.36 38.04 -10.81
N LEU A 385 -9.65 38.25 -11.95
CA LEU A 385 -9.07 39.52 -12.37
C LEU A 385 -9.25 39.69 -13.87
N ARG A 386 -9.48 40.95 -14.32
CA ARG A 386 -9.62 41.28 -15.74
C ARG A 386 -8.82 42.53 -16.07
N HIS A 387 -8.04 42.46 -17.14
CA HIS A 387 -7.34 43.58 -17.75
C HIS A 387 -6.58 44.46 -16.74
N LEU A 388 -5.93 43.86 -15.76
CA LEU A 388 -5.15 44.59 -14.76
C LEU A 388 -3.83 45.04 -15.37
N SER A 389 -3.61 46.35 -15.44
CA SER A 389 -2.37 46.98 -15.80
C SER A 389 -1.90 47.89 -14.67
N LEU A 390 -0.72 47.57 -14.12
CA LEU A 390 -0.19 48.22 -12.93
C LEU A 390 1.34 48.13 -12.93
N LYS A 391 2.00 49.18 -12.50
CA LYS A 391 3.43 49.24 -12.34
C LYS A 391 3.80 49.54 -10.92
N LEU A 392 4.66 48.76 -10.33
CA LEU A 392 5.09 48.86 -8.93
C LEU A 392 6.59 48.98 -8.88
N ARG A 393 7.11 49.88 -8.07
CA ARG A 393 8.53 49.96 -7.72
C ARG A 393 8.75 49.49 -6.31
N ILE A 394 9.82 48.74 -6.09
CA ILE A 394 10.16 48.30 -4.72
C ILE A 394 10.55 49.52 -3.91
N GLY A 395 10.05 49.59 -2.66
CA GLY A 395 10.17 50.76 -1.80
C GLY A 395 8.91 51.64 -1.77
N GLU A 396 7.96 51.44 -2.66
CA GLU A 396 6.65 52.15 -2.61
C GLU A 396 5.69 51.44 -1.66
N HIS A 397 4.87 52.26 -0.95
CA HIS A 397 3.77 51.72 -0.15
C HIS A 397 2.49 51.69 -0.97
N LEU A 398 2.03 50.52 -1.33
CA LEU A 398 0.77 50.33 -2.06
C LEU A 398 -0.32 49.78 -1.12
N ALA A 399 -1.46 50.48 -1.06
CA ALA A 399 -2.65 49.98 -0.41
C ALA A 399 -3.66 49.43 -1.44
N VAL A 400 -3.94 48.13 -1.37
CA VAL A 400 -4.91 47.45 -2.22
C VAL A 400 -6.24 47.37 -1.49
N VAL A 401 -7.23 48.18 -1.89
CA VAL A 401 -8.57 48.28 -1.26
C VAL A 401 -9.64 47.77 -2.21
N GLY A 402 -10.74 47.25 -1.67
CA GLY A 402 -11.87 46.75 -2.45
C GLY A 402 -12.79 45.84 -1.62
N ARG A 403 -13.96 45.56 -2.16
CA ARG A 403 -14.92 44.63 -1.54
C ARG A 403 -14.37 43.22 -1.41
N ASN A 404 -15.00 42.42 -0.54
CA ASN A 404 -14.66 40.98 -0.48
C ASN A 404 -14.97 40.34 -1.84
N GLY A 405 -14.05 39.50 -2.33
CA GLY A 405 -14.17 38.89 -3.66
C GLY A 405 -13.65 39.75 -4.83
N SER A 406 -13.14 40.99 -4.60
CA SER A 406 -12.63 41.86 -5.67
C SER A 406 -11.27 41.49 -6.25
N GLY A 407 -10.73 40.31 -5.91
CA GLY A 407 -9.45 39.82 -6.47
C GLY A 407 -8.20 40.26 -5.71
N LYS A 408 -8.28 40.91 -4.55
CA LYS A 408 -7.11 41.37 -3.77
C LYS A 408 -6.10 40.25 -3.47
N THR A 409 -6.59 39.13 -2.92
CA THR A 409 -5.76 37.96 -2.62
C THR A 409 -5.24 37.28 -3.90
N THR A 410 -6.03 37.33 -4.99
CA THR A 410 -5.65 36.79 -6.29
C THR A 410 -4.49 37.59 -6.88
N PHE A 411 -4.51 38.91 -6.76
CA PHE A 411 -3.40 39.79 -7.16
C PHE A 411 -2.09 39.40 -6.46
N ILE A 412 -2.11 39.23 -5.12
CA ILE A 412 -0.93 38.79 -4.36
C ILE A 412 -0.45 37.39 -4.77
N LYS A 413 -1.38 36.46 -5.01
CA LYS A 413 -1.02 35.11 -5.47
C LYS A 413 -0.36 35.12 -6.84
N LEU A 414 -0.78 36.00 -7.76
CA LEU A 414 -0.14 36.19 -9.06
C LEU A 414 1.23 36.88 -8.93
N LEU A 415 1.31 37.91 -8.08
CA LEU A 415 2.55 38.59 -7.78
C LEU A 415 3.62 37.65 -7.25
N CYS A 416 3.27 36.73 -6.34
CA CYS A 416 4.18 35.69 -5.83
C CYS A 416 4.30 34.48 -6.77
N ARG A 417 3.76 34.55 -7.98
CA ARG A 417 3.75 33.45 -8.94
C ARG A 417 3.27 32.11 -8.38
N LEU A 418 2.35 32.11 -7.41
CA LEU A 418 1.63 30.91 -6.98
C LEU A 418 0.70 30.39 -8.08
N TYR A 419 0.25 31.29 -8.96
CA TYR A 419 -0.44 31.01 -10.21
C TYR A 419 0.21 31.82 -11.34
N ASP A 420 0.17 31.30 -12.56
CA ASP A 420 0.53 32.07 -13.74
C ASP A 420 -0.74 32.76 -14.31
N PRO A 421 -0.65 33.96 -14.92
CA PRO A 421 -1.80 34.63 -15.49
C PRO A 421 -2.41 33.80 -16.63
N THR A 422 -3.76 33.89 -16.79
CA THR A 422 -4.46 33.24 -17.91
C THR A 422 -4.22 34.01 -19.21
N GLU A 423 -4.22 35.34 -19.13
CA GLU A 423 -3.94 36.26 -20.24
C GLU A 423 -3.06 37.40 -19.74
N GLY A 424 -2.27 37.99 -20.64
CA GLY A 424 -1.30 39.02 -20.30
C GLY A 424 0.01 38.47 -19.74
N GLU A 425 0.83 39.34 -19.21
CA GLU A 425 2.13 39.01 -18.66
C GLU A 425 2.46 39.84 -17.41
N ILE A 426 3.28 39.26 -16.52
CA ILE A 426 3.84 39.95 -15.36
C ILE A 426 5.34 40.02 -15.57
N LEU A 427 5.89 41.19 -15.47
CA LEU A 427 7.30 41.42 -15.74
C LEU A 427 8.02 41.86 -14.46
N LEU A 428 9.24 41.40 -14.29
CA LEU A 428 10.22 41.92 -13.33
C LEU A 428 11.36 42.56 -14.16
N ASN A 429 11.58 43.87 -14.00
CA ASN A 429 12.54 44.63 -14.75
C ASN A 429 12.44 44.45 -16.30
N GLY A 430 11.20 44.39 -16.81
CA GLY A 430 10.89 44.21 -18.21
C GLY A 430 10.99 42.76 -18.73
N ILE A 431 11.35 41.79 -17.90
CA ILE A 431 11.45 40.38 -18.27
C ILE A 431 10.31 39.60 -17.61
N ASP A 432 9.62 38.74 -18.38
CA ASP A 432 8.51 37.90 -17.88
C ASP A 432 8.99 37.05 -16.71
N ILE A 433 8.25 37.09 -15.58
CA ILE A 433 8.56 36.37 -14.35
C ILE A 433 8.65 34.84 -14.55
N ARG A 434 7.99 34.31 -15.58
CA ARG A 434 8.07 32.89 -15.93
C ARG A 434 9.44 32.45 -16.39
N LYS A 435 10.30 33.36 -16.89
CA LYS A 435 11.64 33.07 -17.37
C LYS A 435 12.68 33.01 -16.26
N TYR A 436 12.41 33.64 -15.11
CA TYR A 436 13.31 33.60 -13.95
C TYR A 436 13.32 32.26 -13.25
N ASN A 437 14.46 31.94 -12.63
CA ASN A 437 14.53 30.83 -11.65
C ASN A 437 13.48 31.04 -10.57
N TYR A 438 12.61 30.04 -10.39
CA TYR A 438 11.44 30.18 -9.53
C TYR A 438 11.80 30.37 -8.05
N GLU A 439 12.81 29.66 -7.57
CA GLU A 439 13.28 29.75 -6.18
C GLU A 439 13.85 31.13 -5.89
N GLU A 440 14.73 31.62 -6.76
CA GLU A 440 15.33 32.96 -6.64
C GLU A 440 14.28 34.08 -6.76
N TYR A 441 13.26 33.89 -7.62
CA TYR A 441 12.16 34.85 -7.72
C TYR A 441 11.35 34.93 -6.42
N LEU A 442 11.08 33.77 -5.76
CA LEU A 442 10.38 33.74 -4.50
C LEU A 442 11.16 34.40 -3.35
N GLU A 443 12.49 34.37 -3.38
CA GLU A 443 13.35 35.02 -2.38
C GLU A 443 13.20 36.55 -2.35
N LEU A 444 12.64 37.17 -3.43
CA LEU A 444 12.34 38.59 -3.44
C LEU A 444 11.19 38.99 -2.51
N PHE A 445 10.38 38.04 -2.07
CA PHE A 445 9.15 38.30 -1.35
C PHE A 445 9.19 37.82 0.10
N SER A 446 8.70 38.65 1.00
CA SER A 446 8.32 38.26 2.35
C SER A 446 6.82 38.47 2.53
N VAL A 447 6.03 37.42 2.64
CA VAL A 447 4.57 37.48 2.60
C VAL A 447 3.96 36.94 3.87
N VAL A 448 3.02 37.69 4.45
CA VAL A 448 2.17 37.22 5.54
C VAL A 448 0.73 37.19 5.03
N PHE A 449 0.20 35.96 4.88
CA PHE A 449 -1.21 35.77 4.49
C PHE A 449 -2.14 35.96 5.68
N GLN A 450 -3.39 36.33 5.42
CA GLN A 450 -4.41 36.54 6.47
C GLN A 450 -4.69 35.26 7.27
N ASP A 451 -4.58 34.09 6.63
CA ASP A 451 -4.78 32.76 7.19
C ASP A 451 -3.47 32.05 7.57
N PHE A 452 -2.43 32.84 7.95
CA PHE A 452 -1.15 32.28 8.34
C PHE A 452 -1.29 31.27 9.48
N ARG A 453 -0.43 30.26 9.48
CA ARG A 453 -0.36 29.25 10.54
C ARG A 453 1.05 29.20 11.12
N LEU A 454 1.10 29.13 12.44
CA LEU A 454 2.34 28.82 13.13
C LEU A 454 2.53 27.30 13.16
N PHE A 455 3.71 26.89 12.81
CA PHE A 455 4.12 25.48 12.93
C PHE A 455 4.60 25.19 14.34
N SER A 456 4.64 23.91 14.73
CA SER A 456 5.19 23.45 16.01
C SER A 456 6.73 23.54 16.02
N PHE A 457 7.24 24.70 15.64
CA PHE A 457 8.65 25.06 15.64
C PHE A 457 8.91 26.14 16.70
N SER A 458 10.17 26.42 16.99
CA SER A 458 10.52 27.56 17.84
C SER A 458 10.06 28.89 17.20
N LEU A 459 9.88 29.93 18.00
CA LEU A 459 9.50 31.26 17.50
C LEU A 459 10.49 31.76 16.44
N GLY A 460 11.79 31.60 16.69
CA GLY A 460 12.84 31.97 15.74
C GLY A 460 12.71 31.23 14.40
N GLN A 461 12.41 29.94 14.42
CA GLN A 461 12.21 29.15 13.19
C GLN A 461 10.93 29.53 12.44
N ASN A 462 9.84 29.90 13.15
CA ASN A 462 8.63 30.38 12.52
C ASN A 462 8.83 31.77 11.87
N VAL A 463 9.68 32.62 12.44
CA VAL A 463 9.99 33.94 11.89
C VAL A 463 11.00 33.87 10.77
N SER A 464 12.06 33.08 10.95
CA SER A 464 13.14 32.97 9.95
C SER A 464 12.80 32.06 8.76
N ALA A 465 11.77 31.22 8.90
CA ALA A 465 11.47 30.13 7.95
C ALA A 465 12.66 29.21 7.63
N ALA A 466 13.68 29.18 8.50
CA ALA A 466 14.93 28.45 8.29
C ALA A 466 15.09 27.30 9.30
N ALA A 467 15.66 26.18 8.84
CA ALA A 467 15.92 25.00 9.66
C ALA A 467 16.93 25.21 10.80
N GLY A 468 17.72 26.30 10.76
CA GLY A 468 18.70 26.65 11.78
C GLY A 468 18.82 28.17 11.98
N ILE A 469 19.01 28.58 13.21
CA ILE A 469 19.15 30.02 13.60
C ILE A 469 20.56 30.58 13.22
N SER A 470 21.44 29.80 12.67
CA SER A 470 22.85 30.11 12.46
C SER A 470 23.14 31.11 11.33
N GLY A 471 22.26 32.08 11.05
CA GLY A 471 22.52 33.08 9.99
C GLY A 471 21.75 34.39 10.10
N LEU A 472 20.73 34.47 10.91
CA LEU A 472 19.97 35.70 11.08
C LEU A 472 20.50 36.55 12.22
N PHE A 473 21.48 37.37 11.94
CA PHE A 473 21.69 38.57 12.74
C PHE A 473 20.45 39.45 12.59
N TRP A 474 19.64 39.47 13.62
CA TRP A 474 18.60 40.47 13.79
C TRP A 474 19.29 41.84 13.79
N ARG A 475 19.21 42.60 12.71
CA ARG A 475 19.54 44.02 12.74
C ARG A 475 18.28 44.74 13.18
N PRO A 476 18.24 45.35 14.37
CA PRO A 476 17.14 46.23 14.72
C PRO A 476 17.14 47.36 13.68
N ALA A 477 15.99 47.64 13.13
CA ALA A 477 15.78 48.85 12.32
C ALA A 477 16.05 50.05 13.23
N THR A 478 17.11 50.77 12.95
CA THR A 478 17.39 52.12 13.49
C THR A 478 16.54 53.11 12.75
#